data_98c98df8b6719611dd86d46d7c55c134
#
_entry.id   98c98df8b6719611dd86d46d7c55c134
#
_cell.length_a   1.000
_cell.length_b   1.000
_cell.length_c   1.000
_cell.angle_alpha   90.00
_cell.angle_beta   90.00
_cell.angle_gamma   90.00
#
_symmetry.space_group_name_H-M   'P 1'
#
loop_
_entity.id
_entity.type
_entity.pdbx_description
1 polymer ?
#
loop_
_entity_poly.entity_id
_entity_poly.type
_entity_poly.pdbx_seq_one_letter_code
_entity_poly.pdbx_strand_id
1 'polypeptide(L)'
;MSTTFTLDTSTSRANPTPAPMKRLTVPAIQRRKAEGKTAEPLVMLTAYTARQAQLLDPHCDMLLVGDSLGQVIYGLPSTLPVTLDMMIAHGAAVVRGSYHSLVLVDMPFGSYEASPAHAFASASRVMAETGCAAVKLEGGQAMSETIAFLTQRGIPVMAHVGLTPQAVNALGGYGARGKSQEEHAKIMDDARAVAQAGAFAIVLEGVMEDLAVAITDSLDIPVIGIGASAHCDGQVLVAEDMLGMFERTPRFVKRYENIADTISGAAERYATEVRNRSFPTADQVYRPKK
;
A
#
# COMPACT_ATOMS: atom_id res chain seq x y z
N MET A 1 -16.67 -35.66 12.84
CA MET A 1 -17.65 -34.91 13.67
C MET A 1 -17.43 -33.43 13.36
N SER A 2 -18.39 -32.83 12.67
CA SER A 2 -18.31 -31.42 12.25
C SER A 2 -18.83 -30.57 13.42
N THR A 3 -17.96 -29.76 14.02
CA THR A 3 -18.34 -28.81 15.08
C THR A 3 -18.75 -27.50 14.43
N THR A 4 -20.05 -27.28 14.34
CA THR A 4 -20.63 -25.99 13.92
C THR A 4 -20.49 -24.99 15.08
N PHE A 5 -19.66 -23.97 14.89
CA PHE A 5 -19.57 -22.84 15.83
C PHE A 5 -20.80 -21.93 15.63
N THR A 6 -21.66 -21.88 16.61
CA THR A 6 -22.71 -20.85 16.69
C THR A 6 -22.14 -19.62 17.42
N LEU A 7 -22.01 -18.52 16.70
CA LEU A 7 -21.71 -17.20 17.27
C LEU A 7 -22.94 -16.67 18.00
N ASP A 8 -22.75 -16.32 19.27
CA ASP A 8 -23.78 -15.61 20.07
C ASP A 8 -23.94 -14.17 19.51
N THR A 9 -25.15 -13.85 19.04
CA THR A 9 -25.48 -12.60 18.33
C THR A 9 -26.13 -11.54 19.23
N SER A 10 -25.98 -11.62 20.55
CA SER A 10 -26.52 -10.63 21.47
C SER A 10 -25.55 -9.48 21.70
N THR A 11 -25.92 -8.30 21.15
CA THR A 11 -25.35 -6.94 21.30
C THR A 11 -24.34 -6.47 20.24
N SER A 12 -24.61 -6.68 18.97
CA SER A 12 -24.04 -5.83 17.93
C SER A 12 -25.17 -4.97 17.34
N ARG A 13 -25.10 -3.66 17.52
CA ARG A 13 -25.84 -2.73 16.66
C ARG A 13 -25.40 -3.07 15.25
N ALA A 14 -26.31 -3.71 14.49
CA ALA A 14 -26.10 -3.93 13.09
C ALA A 14 -25.94 -2.56 12.42
N ASN A 15 -24.71 -2.17 12.10
CA ASN A 15 -24.51 -1.12 11.13
C ASN A 15 -25.22 -1.57 9.85
N PRO A 16 -26.01 -0.69 9.21
CA PRO A 16 -26.66 -1.03 7.95
C PRO A 16 -25.58 -1.53 7.00
N THR A 17 -25.79 -2.70 6.42
CA THR A 17 -24.90 -3.25 5.38
C THR A 17 -24.83 -2.20 4.26
N PRO A 18 -23.68 -1.59 3.99
CA PRO A 18 -23.59 -0.64 2.89
C PRO A 18 -24.03 -1.34 1.60
N ALA A 19 -24.71 -0.62 0.72
CA ALA A 19 -24.99 -1.10 -0.62
C ALA A 19 -23.67 -1.61 -1.24
N PRO A 20 -23.66 -2.69 -2.06
CA PRO A 20 -22.44 -3.24 -2.61
C PRO A 20 -21.73 -2.15 -3.41
N MET A 21 -20.67 -1.60 -2.83
CA MET A 21 -19.81 -0.61 -3.49
C MET A 21 -19.08 -1.34 -4.61
N LYS A 22 -19.19 -0.80 -5.84
CA LYS A 22 -18.49 -1.35 -6.98
C LYS A 22 -17.00 -1.07 -6.82
N ARG A 23 -16.16 -2.08 -7.00
CA ARG A 23 -14.71 -1.93 -6.95
C ARG A 23 -14.23 -0.88 -7.95
N LEU A 24 -13.35 0.01 -7.48
CA LEU A 24 -12.72 1.03 -8.31
C LEU A 24 -11.80 0.39 -9.35
N THR A 25 -11.74 1.01 -10.51
CA THR A 25 -10.94 0.55 -11.65
C THR A 25 -9.87 1.56 -12.01
N VAL A 26 -8.85 1.14 -12.73
CA VAL A 26 -7.77 2.04 -13.22
C VAL A 26 -8.34 3.27 -13.95
N PRO A 27 -9.30 3.16 -14.89
CA PRO A 27 -9.91 4.34 -15.49
C PRO A 27 -10.67 5.24 -14.50
N ALA A 28 -11.19 4.68 -13.40
CA ALA A 28 -11.84 5.50 -12.37
C ALA A 28 -10.82 6.33 -11.58
N ILE A 29 -9.64 5.76 -11.30
CA ILE A 29 -8.54 6.49 -10.66
C ILE A 29 -8.00 7.59 -11.60
N GLN A 30 -7.78 7.29 -12.87
CA GLN A 30 -7.28 8.28 -13.86
C GLN A 30 -8.23 9.46 -14.04
N ARG A 31 -9.55 9.24 -14.00
CA ARG A 31 -10.54 10.33 -14.13
C ARG A 31 -10.41 11.40 -13.04
N ARG A 32 -9.94 11.07 -11.83
CA ARG A 32 -9.71 12.06 -10.77
C ARG A 32 -8.74 13.15 -11.20
N LYS A 33 -7.70 12.80 -11.98
CA LYS A 33 -6.78 13.79 -12.53
C LYS A 33 -7.45 14.67 -13.59
N ALA A 34 -8.25 14.08 -14.47
CA ALA A 34 -8.95 14.80 -15.54
C ALA A 34 -10.03 15.76 -15.00
N GLU A 35 -10.62 15.50 -13.82
CA GLU A 35 -11.56 16.37 -13.15
C GLU A 35 -10.89 17.61 -12.51
N GLY A 36 -9.55 17.62 -12.47
CA GLY A 36 -8.72 18.74 -12.00
C GLY A 36 -8.86 19.03 -10.51
N LYS A 37 -8.57 20.28 -10.12
CA LYS A 37 -8.52 20.71 -8.69
C LYS A 37 -9.86 20.63 -7.94
N THR A 38 -10.96 20.34 -8.63
CA THR A 38 -12.29 20.14 -8.01
C THR A 38 -12.52 18.70 -7.59
N ALA A 39 -11.71 17.76 -8.05
CA ALA A 39 -11.78 16.37 -7.63
C ALA A 39 -11.31 16.20 -6.17
N GLU A 40 -11.95 15.30 -5.45
CA GLU A 40 -11.44 14.89 -4.14
C GLU A 40 -10.09 14.17 -4.31
N PRO A 41 -9.05 14.50 -3.50
CA PRO A 41 -7.79 13.80 -3.55
C PRO A 41 -7.93 12.31 -3.27
N LEU A 42 -7.12 11.51 -3.96
CA LEU A 42 -7.10 10.05 -3.81
C LEU A 42 -6.48 9.64 -2.48
N VAL A 43 -7.16 8.74 -1.78
CA VAL A 43 -6.69 8.16 -0.51
C VAL A 43 -6.14 6.77 -0.78
N MET A 44 -4.86 6.55 -0.40
CA MET A 44 -4.20 5.26 -0.52
C MET A 44 -3.52 4.90 0.79
N LEU A 45 -3.65 3.65 1.22
CA LEU A 45 -2.93 3.08 2.36
C LEU A 45 -2.35 1.73 1.99
N THR A 46 -1.27 1.33 2.68
CA THR A 46 -0.83 -0.06 2.58
C THR A 46 -1.76 -0.98 3.35
N ALA A 47 -1.87 -2.23 2.88
CA ALA A 47 -2.57 -3.31 3.56
C ALA A 47 -1.87 -4.63 3.29
N TYR A 48 -1.80 -5.51 4.30
CA TYR A 48 -1.04 -6.75 4.20
C TYR A 48 -1.82 -8.00 4.61
N THR A 49 -3.02 -7.83 5.18
CA THR A 49 -3.89 -8.93 5.58
C THR A 49 -5.33 -8.71 5.14
N ALA A 50 -6.10 -9.77 5.01
CA ALA A 50 -7.53 -9.65 4.67
C ALA A 50 -8.31 -8.83 5.69
N ARG A 51 -7.99 -8.97 7.00
CA ARG A 51 -8.70 -8.20 8.04
C ARG A 51 -8.34 -6.72 8.02
N GLN A 52 -7.08 -6.38 7.81
CA GLN A 52 -6.66 -5.00 7.65
C GLN A 52 -7.33 -4.37 6.42
N ALA A 53 -7.33 -5.08 5.28
CA ALA A 53 -8.03 -4.62 4.08
C ALA A 53 -9.52 -4.33 4.36
N GLN A 54 -10.25 -5.23 5.03
CA GLN A 54 -11.66 -5.01 5.39
C GLN A 54 -11.89 -3.73 6.20
N LEU A 55 -10.95 -3.36 7.07
CA LEU A 55 -11.05 -2.17 7.91
C LEU A 55 -10.73 -0.88 7.15
N LEU A 56 -9.79 -0.94 6.20
CA LEU A 56 -9.32 0.22 5.44
C LEU A 56 -10.14 0.47 4.16
N ASP A 57 -10.65 -0.58 3.53
CA ASP A 57 -11.34 -0.54 2.24
C ASP A 57 -12.46 0.51 2.12
N PRO A 58 -13.33 0.72 3.14
CA PRO A 58 -14.37 1.75 3.07
C PRO A 58 -13.85 3.20 3.07
N HIS A 59 -12.58 3.41 3.35
CA HIS A 59 -11.96 4.71 3.55
C HIS A 59 -10.89 5.04 2.51
N CYS A 60 -10.59 4.11 1.60
CA CYS A 60 -9.51 4.24 0.62
C CYS A 60 -10.02 4.07 -0.80
N ASP A 61 -9.46 4.85 -1.73
CA ASP A 61 -9.64 4.63 -3.17
C ASP A 61 -8.73 3.49 -3.67
N MET A 62 -7.56 3.34 -3.04
CA MET A 62 -6.58 2.31 -3.38
C MET A 62 -6.01 1.65 -2.12
N LEU A 63 -5.75 0.35 -2.20
CA LEU A 63 -4.98 -0.40 -1.23
C LEU A 63 -3.71 -0.95 -1.88
N LEU A 64 -2.56 -0.65 -1.29
CA LEU A 64 -1.25 -1.11 -1.75
C LEU A 64 -0.77 -2.28 -0.90
N VAL A 65 -0.47 -3.39 -1.54
CA VAL A 65 0.38 -4.41 -0.93
C VAL A 65 1.82 -4.02 -1.23
N GLY A 66 2.41 -3.24 -0.31
CA GLY A 66 3.75 -2.69 -0.48
C GLY A 66 4.84 -3.68 -0.08
N ASP A 67 6.01 -3.63 -0.72
CA ASP A 67 7.19 -4.40 -0.31
C ASP A 67 7.75 -3.93 1.06
N SER A 68 7.29 -2.77 1.55
CA SER A 68 7.43 -2.33 2.95
C SER A 68 6.98 -3.37 3.98
N LEU A 69 6.15 -4.37 3.57
CA LEU A 69 5.82 -5.54 4.41
C LEU A 69 7.09 -6.25 4.93
N GLY A 70 8.17 -6.22 4.18
CA GLY A 70 9.45 -6.75 4.64
C GLY A 70 9.87 -6.15 5.97
N GLN A 71 9.74 -4.85 6.11
CA GLN A 71 10.12 -4.13 7.33
C GLN A 71 9.02 -4.18 8.40
N VAL A 72 7.76 -3.86 8.04
CA VAL A 72 6.70 -3.64 9.04
C VAL A 72 5.99 -4.93 9.49
N ILE A 73 6.06 -6.00 8.72
CA ILE A 73 5.45 -7.30 9.05
C ILE A 73 6.50 -8.35 9.39
N TYR A 74 7.58 -8.42 8.60
CA TYR A 74 8.61 -9.45 8.77
C TYR A 74 9.82 -8.99 9.59
N GLY A 75 9.92 -7.69 9.94
CA GLY A 75 11.05 -7.16 10.71
C GLY A 75 12.39 -7.21 9.98
N LEU A 76 12.37 -7.27 8.65
CA LEU A 76 13.57 -7.25 7.83
C LEU A 76 14.21 -5.84 7.82
N PRO A 77 15.52 -5.73 7.63
CA PRO A 77 16.21 -4.44 7.68
C PRO A 77 15.91 -3.53 6.46
N SER A 78 15.40 -4.10 5.38
CA SER A 78 15.04 -3.38 4.15
C SER A 78 13.99 -4.17 3.36
N THR A 79 13.52 -3.60 2.24
CA THR A 79 12.60 -4.27 1.32
C THR A 79 13.29 -5.27 0.38
N LEU A 80 14.62 -5.22 0.25
CA LEU A 80 15.38 -6.04 -0.71
C LEU A 80 15.20 -7.56 -0.56
N PRO A 81 15.07 -8.14 0.66
CA PRO A 81 14.87 -9.59 0.81
C PRO A 81 13.44 -10.06 0.53
N VAL A 82 12.50 -9.15 0.24
CA VAL A 82 11.11 -9.52 -0.04
C VAL A 82 11.03 -10.32 -1.34
N THR A 83 10.34 -11.46 -1.30
CA THR A 83 10.19 -12.33 -2.45
C THR A 83 8.86 -12.12 -3.17
N LEU A 84 8.80 -12.53 -4.45
CA LEU A 84 7.57 -12.49 -5.22
C LEU A 84 6.45 -13.34 -4.58
N ASP A 85 6.79 -14.48 -3.98
CA ASP A 85 5.84 -15.36 -3.29
C ASP A 85 5.25 -14.71 -2.03
N MET A 86 6.04 -13.93 -1.28
CA MET A 86 5.53 -13.12 -0.16
C MET A 86 4.51 -12.10 -0.66
N MET A 87 4.83 -11.38 -1.73
CA MET A 87 3.94 -10.38 -2.32
C MET A 87 2.63 -11.02 -2.81
N ILE A 88 2.69 -12.18 -3.45
CA ILE A 88 1.53 -12.93 -3.91
C ILE A 88 0.66 -13.40 -2.73
N ALA A 89 1.26 -13.96 -1.68
CA ALA A 89 0.52 -14.44 -0.52
C ALA A 89 -0.27 -13.32 0.18
N HIS A 90 0.38 -12.17 0.41
CA HIS A 90 -0.26 -10.98 1.01
C HIS A 90 -1.25 -10.33 0.04
N GLY A 91 -0.90 -10.21 -1.25
CA GLY A 91 -1.78 -9.68 -2.29
C GLY A 91 -3.11 -10.42 -2.38
N ALA A 92 -3.05 -11.74 -2.44
CA ALA A 92 -4.25 -12.59 -2.44
C ALA A 92 -5.10 -12.41 -1.18
N ALA A 93 -4.48 -12.23 0.00
CA ALA A 93 -5.19 -11.97 1.24
C ALA A 93 -5.90 -10.61 1.22
N VAL A 94 -5.22 -9.54 0.78
CA VAL A 94 -5.78 -8.19 0.68
C VAL A 94 -6.92 -8.14 -0.33
N VAL A 95 -6.77 -8.75 -1.49
CA VAL A 95 -7.84 -8.82 -2.52
C VAL A 95 -9.10 -9.49 -1.97
N ARG A 96 -8.96 -10.57 -1.19
CA ARG A 96 -10.14 -11.23 -0.54
C ARG A 96 -10.80 -10.35 0.52
N GLY A 97 -10.05 -9.44 1.15
CA GLY A 97 -10.57 -8.53 2.17
C GLY A 97 -11.14 -7.22 1.63
N SER A 98 -10.90 -6.89 0.35
CA SER A 98 -11.28 -5.62 -0.27
C SER A 98 -12.46 -5.80 -1.23
N TYR A 99 -13.41 -4.85 -1.20
CA TYR A 99 -14.61 -4.85 -2.05
C TYR A 99 -14.79 -3.56 -2.83
N HIS A 100 -14.20 -2.45 -2.38
CA HIS A 100 -14.32 -1.11 -2.94
C HIS A 100 -13.04 -0.62 -3.60
N SER A 101 -11.94 -0.65 -2.86
CA SER A 101 -10.67 -0.07 -3.30
C SER A 101 -10.08 -0.82 -4.49
N LEU A 102 -9.38 -0.09 -5.37
CA LEU A 102 -8.46 -0.70 -6.33
C LEU A 102 -7.27 -1.27 -5.56
N VAL A 103 -7.05 -2.58 -5.65
CA VAL A 103 -5.89 -3.24 -5.04
C VAL A 103 -4.76 -3.34 -6.05
N LEU A 104 -3.56 -2.90 -5.64
CA LEU A 104 -2.33 -3.06 -6.40
C LEU A 104 -1.24 -3.69 -5.53
N VAL A 105 -0.29 -4.37 -6.19
CA VAL A 105 0.79 -5.13 -5.53
C VAL A 105 2.13 -4.67 -6.05
N ASP A 106 3.07 -4.42 -5.14
CA ASP A 106 4.45 -4.09 -5.50
C ASP A 106 5.15 -5.27 -6.16
N MET A 107 5.92 -4.96 -7.19
CA MET A 107 6.93 -5.86 -7.74
C MET A 107 8.17 -5.75 -6.86
N PRO A 108 8.60 -6.83 -6.16
CA PRO A 108 9.75 -6.76 -5.28
C PRO A 108 11.06 -6.68 -6.09
N PHE A 109 12.11 -6.18 -5.44
CA PHE A 109 13.44 -6.09 -6.02
C PHE A 109 13.91 -7.42 -6.63
N GLY A 110 14.50 -7.36 -7.81
CA GLY A 110 14.97 -8.52 -8.56
C GLY A 110 13.89 -9.22 -9.40
N SER A 111 12.64 -8.78 -9.33
CA SER A 111 11.53 -9.43 -10.06
C SER A 111 11.18 -8.77 -11.40
N TYR A 112 11.74 -7.58 -11.70
CA TYR A 112 11.35 -6.82 -12.91
C TYR A 112 12.50 -6.08 -13.61
N GLU A 113 13.66 -5.93 -12.98
CA GLU A 113 14.73 -5.08 -13.49
C GLU A 113 15.57 -5.77 -14.59
N ALA A 114 15.58 -7.10 -14.62
CA ALA A 114 16.46 -7.85 -15.52
C ALA A 114 16.11 -7.71 -17.02
N SER A 115 14.82 -7.64 -17.33
CA SER A 115 14.31 -7.38 -18.69
C SER A 115 12.79 -7.16 -18.69
N PRO A 116 12.21 -6.52 -19.74
CA PRO A 116 10.76 -6.41 -19.89
C PRO A 116 10.02 -7.75 -19.92
N ALA A 117 10.62 -8.80 -20.51
CA ALA A 117 10.03 -10.14 -20.54
C ALA A 117 10.00 -10.79 -19.14
N HIS A 118 11.03 -10.61 -18.35
CA HIS A 118 11.09 -11.07 -16.96
C HIS A 118 10.06 -10.33 -16.09
N ALA A 119 9.99 -9.01 -16.24
CA ALA A 119 8.97 -8.20 -15.56
C ALA A 119 7.54 -8.67 -15.91
N PHE A 120 7.28 -8.98 -17.17
CA PHE A 120 5.98 -9.50 -17.60
C PHE A 120 5.67 -10.86 -16.97
N ALA A 121 6.61 -11.78 -16.94
CA ALA A 121 6.42 -13.09 -16.32
C ALA A 121 6.08 -12.95 -14.83
N SER A 122 6.78 -12.07 -14.10
CA SER A 122 6.51 -11.81 -12.69
C SER A 122 5.18 -11.08 -12.47
N ALA A 123 4.90 -10.01 -13.21
CA ALA A 123 3.69 -9.21 -13.06
C ALA A 123 2.42 -10.00 -13.45
N SER A 124 2.48 -10.79 -14.53
CA SER A 124 1.37 -11.65 -14.92
C SER A 124 1.07 -12.72 -13.87
N ARG A 125 2.10 -13.27 -13.23
CA ARG A 125 1.97 -14.20 -12.13
C ARG A 125 1.31 -13.52 -10.91
N VAL A 126 1.78 -12.32 -10.52
CA VAL A 126 1.17 -11.53 -9.43
C VAL A 126 -0.32 -11.31 -9.70
N MET A 127 -0.69 -10.82 -10.87
CA MET A 127 -2.09 -10.53 -11.19
C MET A 127 -2.96 -11.80 -11.22
N ALA A 128 -2.47 -12.87 -11.82
CA ALA A 128 -3.21 -14.12 -11.94
C ALA A 128 -3.44 -14.82 -10.58
N GLU A 129 -2.44 -14.84 -9.71
CA GLU A 129 -2.52 -15.54 -8.43
C GLU A 129 -3.20 -14.70 -7.34
N THR A 130 -3.14 -13.38 -7.41
CA THR A 130 -3.76 -12.49 -6.39
C THR A 130 -5.14 -11.99 -6.79
N GLY A 131 -5.39 -11.78 -8.09
CA GLY A 131 -6.57 -11.07 -8.58
C GLY A 131 -6.49 -9.55 -8.38
N CYS A 132 -5.31 -8.96 -8.15
CA CYS A 132 -5.12 -7.51 -8.05
C CYS A 132 -5.38 -6.83 -9.41
N ALA A 133 -5.69 -5.53 -9.37
CA ALA A 133 -6.04 -4.75 -10.55
C ALA A 133 -4.83 -4.14 -11.27
N ALA A 134 -3.69 -4.01 -10.58
CA ALA A 134 -2.49 -3.37 -11.08
C ALA A 134 -1.25 -3.84 -10.31
N VAL A 135 -0.08 -3.55 -10.85
CA VAL A 135 1.21 -3.70 -10.15
C VAL A 135 1.87 -2.33 -9.96
N LYS A 136 2.75 -2.22 -8.94
CA LYS A 136 3.63 -1.06 -8.79
C LYS A 136 5.09 -1.49 -8.94
N LEU A 137 5.92 -0.66 -9.55
CA LEU A 137 7.37 -0.85 -9.66
C LEU A 137 8.13 0.46 -9.57
N GLU A 138 9.36 0.39 -9.09
CA GLU A 138 10.24 1.53 -8.88
C GLU A 138 11.11 1.79 -10.09
N GLY A 139 11.40 3.07 -10.33
CA GLY A 139 12.33 3.54 -11.33
C GLY A 139 11.71 4.57 -12.28
N GLY A 140 12.57 5.39 -12.84
CA GLY A 140 12.23 6.44 -13.78
C GLY A 140 12.47 6.04 -15.24
N GLN A 141 13.18 6.90 -15.96
CA GLN A 141 13.46 6.72 -17.38
C GLN A 141 14.04 5.35 -17.74
N ALA A 142 14.89 4.78 -16.88
CA ALA A 142 15.46 3.46 -17.08
C ALA A 142 14.43 2.31 -17.13
N MET A 143 13.24 2.51 -16.54
CA MET A 143 12.15 1.53 -16.53
C MET A 143 11.09 1.80 -17.61
N SER A 144 11.22 2.85 -18.41
CA SER A 144 10.22 3.21 -19.42
C SER A 144 9.92 2.08 -20.42
N GLU A 145 10.94 1.37 -20.89
CA GLU A 145 10.76 0.24 -21.79
C GLU A 145 9.97 -0.90 -21.11
N THR A 146 10.31 -1.21 -19.86
CA THR A 146 9.61 -2.23 -19.08
C THR A 146 8.16 -1.84 -18.82
N ILE A 147 7.89 -0.59 -18.44
CA ILE A 147 6.53 -0.09 -18.23
C ILE A 147 5.72 -0.16 -19.52
N ALA A 148 6.27 0.32 -20.64
CA ALA A 148 5.61 0.28 -21.94
C ALA A 148 5.31 -1.16 -22.39
N PHE A 149 6.25 -2.09 -22.14
CA PHE A 149 6.07 -3.51 -22.46
C PHE A 149 4.91 -4.14 -21.69
N LEU A 150 4.78 -3.82 -20.39
CA LEU A 150 3.71 -4.30 -19.52
C LEU A 150 2.35 -3.69 -19.91
N THR A 151 2.29 -2.38 -20.03
CA THR A 151 1.03 -1.66 -20.28
C THR A 151 0.43 -1.99 -21.65
N GLN A 152 1.25 -2.12 -22.71
CA GLN A 152 0.81 -2.55 -24.03
C GLN A 152 0.26 -4.00 -24.05
N ARG A 153 0.56 -4.81 -23.02
CA ARG A 153 0.07 -6.19 -22.86
C ARG A 153 -1.05 -6.31 -21.85
N GLY A 154 -1.64 -5.16 -21.42
CA GLY A 154 -2.81 -5.14 -20.56
C GLY A 154 -2.50 -5.25 -19.06
N ILE A 155 -1.25 -5.08 -18.64
CA ILE A 155 -0.88 -5.00 -17.22
C ILE A 155 -0.83 -3.53 -16.82
N PRO A 156 -1.77 -3.02 -15.99
CA PRO A 156 -1.72 -1.66 -15.51
C PRO A 156 -0.55 -1.48 -14.53
N VAL A 157 0.23 -0.42 -14.74
CA VAL A 157 1.41 -0.11 -13.92
C VAL A 157 1.24 1.23 -13.23
N MET A 158 1.43 1.25 -11.90
CA MET A 158 1.75 2.47 -11.14
C MET A 158 3.27 2.55 -11.04
N ALA A 159 3.86 3.63 -11.53
CA ALA A 159 5.30 3.84 -11.40
C ALA A 159 5.62 4.48 -10.03
N HIS A 160 6.91 4.41 -9.62
CA HIS A 160 7.39 5.02 -8.38
C HIS A 160 8.69 5.76 -8.65
N VAL A 161 8.71 7.06 -8.43
CA VAL A 161 9.87 7.94 -8.67
C VAL A 161 10.18 8.79 -7.44
N GLY A 162 11.35 9.42 -7.43
CA GLY A 162 11.87 10.19 -6.29
C GLY A 162 12.79 9.32 -5.42
N LEU A 163 12.48 9.18 -4.16
CA LEU A 163 13.11 8.17 -3.30
C LEU A 163 12.55 6.80 -3.67
N THR A 164 13.42 5.88 -4.03
CA THR A 164 13.09 4.50 -4.39
C THR A 164 13.77 3.55 -3.40
N PRO A 165 13.03 3.02 -2.39
CA PRO A 165 13.59 2.18 -1.33
C PRO A 165 14.37 0.96 -1.82
N GLN A 166 13.98 0.36 -2.94
CA GLN A 166 14.70 -0.76 -3.55
C GLN A 166 16.09 -0.37 -4.05
N ALA A 167 16.29 0.90 -4.41
CA ALA A 167 17.58 1.44 -4.82
C ALA A 167 18.40 2.05 -3.66
N VAL A 168 18.03 1.82 -2.41
CA VAL A 168 18.60 2.49 -1.22
C VAL A 168 20.12 2.40 -1.15
N ASN A 169 20.71 1.29 -1.57
CA ASN A 169 22.17 1.09 -1.58
C ASN A 169 22.87 1.99 -2.63
N ALA A 170 22.25 2.18 -3.78
CA ALA A 170 22.76 3.08 -4.82
C ALA A 170 22.51 4.55 -4.46
N LEU A 171 21.40 4.85 -3.77
CA LEU A 171 21.04 6.20 -3.34
C LEU A 171 21.81 6.67 -2.09
N GLY A 172 22.40 5.75 -1.33
CA GLY A 172 23.13 6.05 -0.10
C GLY A 172 22.24 6.36 1.10
N GLY A 173 20.96 5.93 1.09
CA GLY A 173 20.03 6.06 2.20
C GLY A 173 18.66 6.65 1.81
N TYR A 174 17.85 6.94 2.82
CA TYR A 174 16.46 7.41 2.70
C TYR A 174 16.32 8.95 2.78
N GLY A 175 17.30 9.69 2.30
CA GLY A 175 17.26 11.16 2.32
C GLY A 175 16.29 11.74 1.28
N ALA A 176 15.69 12.91 1.60
CA ALA A 176 14.84 13.63 0.64
C ALA A 176 15.62 13.97 -0.64
N ARG A 177 14.95 13.89 -1.78
CA ARG A 177 15.47 13.98 -3.15
C ARG A 177 15.09 15.31 -3.80
N GLY A 178 15.78 15.65 -4.91
CA GLY A 178 15.50 16.88 -5.66
C GLY A 178 16.12 18.13 -5.05
N LYS A 179 17.18 18.01 -4.24
CA LYS A 179 17.84 19.14 -3.57
C LYS A 179 18.71 19.99 -4.50
N SER A 180 19.32 19.38 -5.51
CA SER A 180 20.10 20.10 -6.52
C SER A 180 19.27 20.28 -7.79
N GLN A 181 19.62 21.27 -8.62
CA GLN A 181 18.95 21.51 -9.90
C GLN A 181 19.06 20.29 -10.84
N GLU A 182 20.21 19.62 -10.83
CA GLU A 182 20.44 18.41 -11.63
C GLU A 182 19.52 17.27 -11.20
N GLU A 183 19.44 17.01 -9.90
CA GLU A 183 18.56 15.97 -9.35
C GLU A 183 17.07 16.33 -9.55
N HIS A 184 16.72 17.61 -9.42
CA HIS A 184 15.38 18.12 -9.70
C HIS A 184 14.98 17.86 -11.15
N ALA A 185 15.84 18.22 -12.12
CA ALA A 185 15.61 17.95 -13.54
C ALA A 185 15.47 16.45 -13.82
N LYS A 186 16.37 15.63 -13.24
CA LYS A 186 16.34 14.18 -13.41
C LYS A 186 15.01 13.57 -12.93
N ILE A 187 14.52 13.93 -11.75
CA ILE A 187 13.26 13.36 -11.21
C ILE A 187 12.06 13.82 -12.04
N MET A 188 12.08 15.07 -12.53
CA MET A 188 11.06 15.56 -13.46
C MET A 188 11.03 14.75 -14.76
N ASP A 189 12.21 14.47 -15.34
CA ASP A 189 12.32 13.68 -16.57
C ASP A 189 11.93 12.21 -16.32
N ASP A 190 12.30 11.64 -15.18
CA ASP A 190 11.88 10.30 -14.75
C ASP A 190 10.34 10.22 -14.68
N ALA A 191 9.68 11.19 -14.05
CA ALA A 191 8.21 11.23 -13.93
C ALA A 191 7.52 11.34 -15.29
N ARG A 192 8.03 12.18 -16.19
CA ARG A 192 7.53 12.32 -17.57
C ARG A 192 7.71 11.04 -18.37
N ALA A 193 8.89 10.42 -18.26
CA ALA A 193 9.20 9.22 -19.02
C ALA A 193 8.29 8.04 -18.66
N VAL A 194 8.01 7.83 -17.37
CA VAL A 194 7.11 6.74 -16.94
C VAL A 194 5.65 7.02 -17.32
N ALA A 195 5.22 8.28 -17.27
CA ALA A 195 3.89 8.67 -17.74
C ALA A 195 3.72 8.42 -19.25
N GLN A 196 4.71 8.82 -20.05
CA GLN A 196 4.73 8.56 -21.50
C GLN A 196 4.80 7.06 -21.84
N ALA A 197 5.42 6.26 -20.98
CA ALA A 197 5.46 4.81 -21.10
C ALA A 197 4.10 4.13 -20.81
N GLY A 198 3.10 4.88 -20.35
CA GLY A 198 1.74 4.39 -20.12
C GLY A 198 1.43 4.00 -18.68
N ALA A 199 2.24 4.40 -17.69
CA ALA A 199 1.86 4.29 -16.30
C ALA A 199 0.52 5.02 -16.07
N PHE A 200 -0.40 4.39 -15.32
CA PHE A 200 -1.71 4.99 -15.06
C PHE A 200 -1.70 6.02 -13.92
N ALA A 201 -0.71 5.97 -13.06
CA ALA A 201 -0.44 6.86 -11.95
C ALA A 201 1.02 6.74 -11.53
N ILE A 202 1.51 7.68 -10.72
CA ILE A 202 2.84 7.57 -10.09
C ILE A 202 2.74 7.75 -8.57
N VAL A 203 3.60 7.05 -7.83
CA VAL A 203 3.99 7.41 -6.47
C VAL A 203 5.18 8.35 -6.57
N LEU A 204 5.13 9.47 -5.85
CA LEU A 204 6.20 10.45 -5.75
C LEU A 204 6.64 10.51 -4.29
N GLU A 205 7.81 9.91 -3.99
CA GLU A 205 8.26 9.74 -2.62
C GLU A 205 9.44 10.64 -2.27
N GLY A 206 9.34 11.27 -1.09
CA GLY A 206 10.47 11.91 -0.41
C GLY A 206 11.17 13.00 -1.24
N VAL A 207 10.43 13.80 -2.01
CA VAL A 207 10.98 14.86 -2.85
C VAL A 207 10.74 16.24 -2.24
N MET A 208 11.51 17.21 -2.68
CA MET A 208 11.29 18.62 -2.32
C MET A 208 9.89 19.07 -2.77
N GLU A 209 9.22 19.90 -1.96
CA GLU A 209 7.80 20.26 -2.16
C GLU A 209 7.55 20.99 -3.49
N ASP A 210 8.41 21.95 -3.84
CA ASP A 210 8.34 22.68 -5.12
C ASP A 210 8.44 21.76 -6.35
N LEU A 211 9.31 20.76 -6.28
CA LEU A 211 9.41 19.71 -7.31
C LEU A 211 8.13 18.88 -7.37
N ALA A 212 7.56 18.49 -6.23
CA ALA A 212 6.32 17.72 -6.19
C ALA A 212 5.16 18.50 -6.84
N VAL A 213 5.04 19.80 -6.56
CA VAL A 213 4.04 20.67 -7.19
C VAL A 213 4.26 20.72 -8.70
N ALA A 214 5.50 20.99 -9.16
CA ALA A 214 5.82 21.09 -10.57
C ALA A 214 5.53 19.77 -11.34
N ILE A 215 5.86 18.62 -10.77
CA ILE A 215 5.57 17.31 -11.35
C ILE A 215 4.05 17.10 -11.43
N THR A 216 3.32 17.36 -10.35
CA THR A 216 1.87 17.18 -10.29
C THR A 216 1.17 18.02 -11.37
N ASP A 217 1.55 19.28 -11.52
CA ASP A 217 0.96 20.18 -12.52
C ASP A 217 1.34 19.82 -13.96
N SER A 218 2.45 19.11 -14.18
CA SER A 218 2.98 18.79 -15.52
C SER A 218 2.47 17.47 -16.11
N LEU A 219 1.86 16.62 -15.31
CA LEU A 219 1.43 15.27 -15.74
C LEU A 219 -0.08 15.17 -15.90
N ASP A 220 -0.51 14.37 -16.88
CA ASP A 220 -1.92 14.04 -17.13
C ASP A 220 -2.41 12.79 -16.37
N ILE A 221 -1.53 12.16 -15.58
CA ILE A 221 -1.85 11.01 -14.74
C ILE A 221 -1.80 11.38 -13.26
N PRO A 222 -2.55 10.71 -12.36
CA PRO A 222 -2.53 10.97 -10.93
C PRO A 222 -1.14 10.83 -10.32
N VAL A 223 -0.77 11.80 -9.48
CA VAL A 223 0.44 11.81 -8.66
C VAL A 223 0.06 11.57 -7.21
N ILE A 224 0.53 10.46 -6.63
CA ILE A 224 0.28 10.06 -5.25
C ILE A 224 1.51 10.37 -4.42
N GLY A 225 1.41 11.35 -3.54
CA GLY A 225 2.53 11.80 -2.71
C GLY A 225 2.74 10.94 -1.46
N ILE A 226 4.01 10.77 -1.08
CA ILE A 226 4.43 10.34 0.25
C ILE A 226 5.70 11.11 0.64
N GLY A 227 5.60 11.96 1.66
CA GLY A 227 6.70 12.87 1.98
C GLY A 227 7.05 13.83 0.83
N ALA A 228 6.03 14.29 0.11
CA ALA A 228 6.14 15.19 -1.04
C ALA A 228 5.35 16.49 -0.79
N SER A 229 4.17 16.65 -1.39
CA SER A 229 3.34 17.85 -1.19
C SER A 229 1.86 17.49 -1.02
N ALA A 230 1.14 18.32 -0.25
CA ALA A 230 -0.32 18.25 -0.18
C ALA A 230 -1.00 18.63 -1.51
N HIS A 231 -0.27 19.21 -2.46
CA HIS A 231 -0.73 19.56 -3.81
C HIS A 231 -0.85 18.32 -4.74
N CYS A 232 -0.26 17.19 -4.38
CA CYS A 232 -0.41 15.95 -5.14
C CYS A 232 -1.88 15.55 -5.24
N ASP A 233 -2.24 14.80 -6.30
CA ASP A 233 -3.61 14.35 -6.56
C ASP A 233 -4.11 13.32 -5.52
N GLY A 234 -3.24 12.78 -4.71
CA GLY A 234 -3.54 11.89 -3.59
C GLY A 234 -2.33 11.69 -2.67
N GLN A 235 -2.55 10.90 -1.62
CA GLN A 235 -1.50 10.59 -0.63
C GLN A 235 -1.50 9.10 -0.32
N VAL A 236 -0.31 8.56 -0.02
CA VAL A 236 -0.15 7.21 0.51
C VAL A 236 0.66 7.24 1.82
N LEU A 237 0.32 6.37 2.76
CA LEU A 237 1.14 6.07 3.94
C LEU A 237 1.20 4.56 4.17
N VAL A 238 2.27 4.13 4.83
CA VAL A 238 2.33 2.80 5.43
C VAL A 238 1.36 2.77 6.61
N ALA A 239 0.40 1.85 6.60
CA ALA A 239 -0.68 1.83 7.59
C ALA A 239 -0.16 1.63 9.01
N GLU A 240 0.86 0.80 9.21
CA GLU A 240 1.48 0.54 10.51
C GLU A 240 2.13 1.79 11.10
N ASP A 241 2.75 2.62 10.25
CA ASP A 241 3.33 3.90 10.67
C ASP A 241 2.22 4.89 11.07
N MET A 242 1.18 5.01 10.25
CA MET A 242 0.02 5.86 10.49
C MET A 242 -0.70 5.47 11.80
N LEU A 243 -0.82 4.19 12.07
CA LEU A 243 -1.47 3.63 13.27
C LEU A 243 -0.59 3.67 14.52
N GLY A 244 0.66 4.09 14.41
CA GLY A 244 1.58 4.18 15.57
C GLY A 244 2.01 2.83 16.12
N MET A 245 2.33 1.87 15.23
CA MET A 245 2.87 0.57 15.62
C MET A 245 4.35 0.61 16.00
N PHE A 246 5.07 1.67 15.59
CA PHE A 246 6.50 1.83 15.80
C PHE A 246 6.83 3.09 16.60
N GLU A 247 7.87 3.02 17.43
CA GLU A 247 8.37 4.17 18.20
C GLU A 247 8.95 5.26 17.30
N ARG A 248 9.56 4.86 16.18
CA ARG A 248 10.19 5.76 15.21
C ARG A 248 9.54 5.61 13.85
N THR A 249 9.13 6.72 13.27
CA THR A 249 8.57 6.79 11.93
C THR A 249 9.29 7.89 11.12
N PRO A 250 9.28 7.83 9.79
CA PRO A 250 9.78 8.91 8.95
C PRO A 250 9.14 10.26 9.30
N ARG A 251 9.87 11.36 9.09
CA ARG A 251 9.41 12.72 9.43
C ARG A 251 8.07 13.10 8.80
N PHE A 252 7.78 12.58 7.63
CA PHE A 252 6.56 12.90 6.87
C PHE A 252 5.33 12.14 7.38
N VAL A 253 5.50 11.17 8.27
CA VAL A 253 4.38 10.40 8.83
C VAL A 253 3.71 11.19 9.93
N LYS A 254 2.40 11.42 9.77
CA LYS A 254 1.52 11.80 10.87
C LYS A 254 0.93 10.54 11.48
N ARG A 255 1.15 10.34 12.78
CA ARG A 255 0.46 9.29 13.53
C ARG A 255 -0.95 9.74 13.85
N TYR A 256 -1.92 8.90 13.58
CA TYR A 256 -3.33 9.15 13.87
C TYR A 256 -3.79 8.40 15.12
N GLU A 257 -3.02 7.38 15.55
CA GLU A 257 -3.30 6.55 16.72
C GLU A 257 -2.00 6.02 17.32
N ASN A 258 -2.08 5.34 18.47
CA ASN A 258 -0.99 4.62 19.14
C ASN A 258 -1.42 3.17 19.43
N ILE A 259 -1.52 2.37 18.39
CA ILE A 259 -1.97 0.98 18.49
C ILE A 259 -0.96 0.10 19.23
N ALA A 260 0.33 0.42 19.20
CA ALA A 260 1.35 -0.33 19.94
C ALA A 260 1.05 -0.36 21.45
N ASP A 261 0.72 0.78 22.05
CA ASP A 261 0.37 0.85 23.47
C ASP A 261 -0.95 0.12 23.76
N THR A 262 -1.92 0.23 22.86
CA THR A 262 -3.19 -0.47 22.99
C THR A 262 -3.01 -1.98 23.00
N ILE A 263 -2.19 -2.53 22.10
CA ILE A 263 -1.86 -3.97 22.04
C ILE A 263 -1.09 -4.39 23.29
N SER A 264 -0.04 -3.65 23.65
CA SER A 264 0.79 -3.94 24.83
C SER A 264 -0.04 -3.95 26.11
N GLY A 265 -0.86 -2.93 26.34
CA GLY A 265 -1.71 -2.84 27.52
C GLY A 265 -2.79 -3.93 27.56
N ALA A 266 -3.35 -4.35 26.42
CA ALA A 266 -4.26 -5.49 26.38
C ALA A 266 -3.56 -6.79 26.73
N ALA A 267 -2.36 -7.02 26.21
CA ALA A 267 -1.56 -8.21 26.52
C ALA A 267 -1.15 -8.26 28.02
N GLU A 268 -0.80 -7.12 28.61
CA GLU A 268 -0.45 -7.01 30.03
C GLU A 268 -1.65 -7.38 30.93
N ARG A 269 -2.84 -6.83 30.65
CA ARG A 269 -4.06 -7.18 31.39
C ARG A 269 -4.37 -8.66 31.27
N TYR A 270 -4.37 -9.21 30.07
CA TYR A 270 -4.58 -10.64 29.84
C TYR A 270 -3.59 -11.50 30.61
N ALA A 271 -2.29 -11.16 30.53
CA ALA A 271 -1.25 -11.91 31.23
C ALA A 271 -1.45 -11.87 32.79
N THR A 272 -1.88 -10.73 33.31
CA THR A 272 -2.18 -10.55 34.73
C THR A 272 -3.36 -11.42 35.14
N GLU A 273 -4.45 -11.39 34.40
CA GLU A 273 -5.66 -12.18 34.69
C GLU A 273 -5.39 -13.70 34.62
N VAL A 274 -4.61 -14.14 33.64
CA VAL A 274 -4.20 -15.57 33.56
C VAL A 274 -3.35 -15.99 34.76
N ARG A 275 -2.37 -15.17 35.16
CA ARG A 275 -1.46 -15.49 36.26
C ARG A 275 -2.16 -15.55 37.65
N ASN A 276 -3.14 -14.68 37.83
CA ASN A 276 -3.94 -14.68 39.10
C ASN A 276 -5.20 -15.55 39.02
N ARG A 277 -5.40 -16.28 37.91
CA ARG A 277 -6.54 -17.19 37.67
C ARG A 277 -7.91 -16.50 37.65
N SER A 278 -7.97 -15.22 37.32
CA SER A 278 -9.25 -14.50 37.13
C SER A 278 -9.80 -14.65 35.71
N PHE A 279 -8.97 -15.10 34.74
CA PHE A 279 -9.40 -15.52 33.41
C PHE A 279 -9.10 -17.02 33.21
N PRO A 280 -10.01 -17.83 32.61
CA PRO A 280 -11.36 -17.44 32.14
C PRO A 280 -12.37 -17.29 33.28
N THR A 281 -13.36 -16.41 33.11
CA THR A 281 -14.52 -16.32 34.01
C THR A 281 -15.57 -17.38 33.67
N ALA A 282 -16.67 -17.39 34.42
CA ALA A 282 -17.79 -18.30 34.18
C ALA A 282 -18.39 -18.16 32.74
N ASP A 283 -18.27 -16.99 32.14
CA ASP A 283 -18.81 -16.67 30.81
C ASP A 283 -17.94 -17.20 29.65
N GLN A 284 -16.66 -17.48 29.92
CA GLN A 284 -15.76 -18.00 28.91
C GLN A 284 -15.51 -19.52 29.04
N VAL A 285 -16.23 -20.24 29.91
CA VAL A 285 -16.06 -21.68 30.05
C VAL A 285 -17.28 -22.46 29.61
N TYR A 286 -17.03 -23.62 28.97
CA TYR A 286 -18.10 -24.54 28.60
C TYR A 286 -18.46 -25.40 29.79
N ARG A 287 -19.75 -25.45 30.16
CA ARG A 287 -20.31 -26.29 31.24
C ARG A 287 -21.26 -27.32 30.67
N PRO A 288 -21.34 -28.53 31.23
CA PRO A 288 -22.39 -29.49 30.86
C PRO A 288 -23.77 -28.84 31.03
N LYS A 289 -24.64 -29.02 30.04
CA LYS A 289 -26.07 -28.66 30.21
C LYS A 289 -26.64 -29.54 31.31
N LYS A 290 -27.18 -28.91 32.36
CA LYS A 290 -27.95 -29.63 33.38
C LYS A 290 -29.18 -30.27 32.78
#